data_6d1406c373b9f853639522c6b16af2ae
#
_entry.id   6d1406c373b9f853639522c6b16af2ae
#
_cell.length_a   1.000
_cell.length_b   1.000
_cell.length_c   1.000
_cell.angle_alpha   90.00
_cell.angle_beta   90.00
_cell.angle_gamma   90.00
#
_symmetry.space_group_name_H-M   'P 1'
#
loop_
_entity.id
_entity.type
_entity.pdbx_description
1 polymer ?
#
loop_
_entity_poly.entity_id
_entity_poly.type
_entity_poly.pdbx_seq_one_letter_code
_entity_poly.pdbx_strand_id
1 'polypeptide(L)'
;MKITNPKAYLEQIHTVIKQGPYHDDWASLTDFIMPAWYEKAKFGIFIHWGLYSVPAFSDEWYSRKMYIQGTPEFEHHVKTYGPHKDFGYKDFIPMFTADKFDPDFWAETFAQAGAKYVVPVAEHHDGFQMYESDLSIYNAANMGPKRNILGELKDAFEKKGLTFCASTHRAEHLWFMGNGKDFDSDIKEPLKRGDFYWPSLQEQPDHQNLFANPYPTEEFLEDWICRTCEIIDKYQPKILYFDWWIQHEGYKPALRQIAAYYYNRGLEWDFPTAICYKHDAMAFGSGIVDVERGKFADTRPYHWQTDTSIMRNSWCYTTSLDYKSSNELICYLIDVVSKNGNLLLNVGPKADGTFTEETIAILKDIGAWLAVNGEAVYNSKPWRYPAEGPTKEIEGQFSDGSATAYTNEDFRFTAGHGCIYAVCLKYPEDGKVTIHSLSKTHDANKPNFHGIIRDVKILGFNEQITFHTDEEGLHFTTKTIKSNFPVAIKIFIE
;
A
#
# COMPACT_ATOMS: atom_id res chain seq x y z
N MET A 1 25.96 -0.52 8.15
CA MET A 1 26.56 0.83 8.13
C MET A 1 26.17 1.53 9.43
N LYS A 2 27.05 2.33 10.04
CA LYS A 2 26.74 3.13 11.25
C LYS A 2 26.97 4.62 10.95
N ILE A 3 25.94 5.44 11.18
CA ILE A 3 26.00 6.88 10.91
C ILE A 3 26.42 7.57 12.22
N THR A 4 27.66 8.02 12.29
CA THR A 4 28.20 8.71 13.48
C THR A 4 28.19 10.23 13.34
N ASN A 5 28.02 10.74 12.12
CA ASN A 5 27.99 12.18 11.81
C ASN A 5 26.99 12.44 10.67
N PRO A 6 25.80 13.02 10.95
CA PRO A 6 24.79 13.29 9.94
C PRO A 6 25.26 14.21 8.80
N LYS A 7 26.15 15.18 9.06
CA LYS A 7 26.68 16.07 8.01
C LYS A 7 27.57 15.31 7.04
N ALA A 8 28.49 14.49 7.54
CA ALA A 8 29.34 13.64 6.71
C ALA A 8 28.51 12.63 5.90
N TYR A 9 27.42 12.15 6.47
CA TYR A 9 26.49 11.26 5.76
C TYR A 9 25.74 11.99 4.63
N LEU A 10 25.30 13.22 4.87
CA LEU A 10 24.67 14.05 3.83
C LEU A 10 25.65 14.33 2.68
N GLU A 11 26.92 14.61 2.99
CA GLU A 11 27.99 14.79 1.98
C GLU A 11 28.19 13.51 1.14
N GLN A 12 28.13 12.34 1.78
CA GLN A 12 28.17 11.05 1.08
C GLN A 12 26.97 10.87 0.14
N ILE A 13 25.77 11.20 0.60
CA ILE A 13 24.55 11.17 -0.22
C ILE A 13 24.73 12.06 -1.45
N HIS A 14 25.15 13.29 -1.28
CA HIS A 14 25.41 14.21 -2.39
C HIS A 14 26.48 13.71 -3.35
N THR A 15 27.49 13.00 -2.84
CA THR A 15 28.54 12.40 -3.69
C THR A 15 27.97 11.32 -4.60
N VAL A 16 27.12 10.44 -4.09
CA VAL A 16 26.42 9.40 -4.87
C VAL A 16 25.53 10.04 -5.95
N ILE A 17 24.75 11.06 -5.59
CA ILE A 17 23.89 11.79 -6.54
C ILE A 17 24.72 12.42 -7.66
N LYS A 18 25.87 13.04 -7.31
CA LYS A 18 26.77 13.67 -8.29
C LYS A 18 27.42 12.65 -9.22
N GLN A 19 27.72 11.46 -8.76
CA GLN A 19 28.26 10.38 -9.59
C GLN A 19 27.25 9.86 -10.62
N GLY A 20 25.95 9.88 -10.28
CA GLY A 20 24.88 9.43 -11.18
C GLY A 20 24.86 7.92 -11.43
N PRO A 21 24.14 7.47 -12.46
CA PRO A 21 23.58 8.24 -13.59
C PRO A 21 22.30 9.05 -13.26
N TYR A 22 21.60 8.76 -12.15
CA TYR A 22 20.45 9.56 -11.75
C TYR A 22 20.90 10.80 -10.96
N HIS A 23 20.41 11.96 -11.37
CA HIS A 23 20.67 13.26 -10.75
C HIS A 23 19.39 13.83 -10.14
N ASP A 24 19.52 14.86 -9.29
CA ASP A 24 18.41 15.48 -8.55
C ASP A 24 17.57 16.46 -9.40
N ASP A 25 17.29 16.06 -10.62
CA ASP A 25 16.40 16.75 -11.55
C ASP A 25 15.39 15.78 -12.19
N TRP A 26 14.22 16.31 -12.56
CA TRP A 26 13.16 15.47 -13.09
C TRP A 26 13.50 14.86 -14.45
N ALA A 27 14.32 15.53 -15.29
CA ALA A 27 14.70 14.98 -16.58
C ALA A 27 15.48 13.67 -16.41
N SER A 28 16.46 13.65 -15.51
CA SER A 28 17.21 12.45 -15.14
C SER A 28 16.32 11.39 -14.48
N LEU A 29 15.44 11.78 -13.54
CA LEU A 29 14.61 10.83 -12.81
C LEU A 29 13.52 10.17 -13.66
N THR A 30 13.12 10.77 -14.79
CA THR A 30 12.17 10.15 -15.74
C THR A 30 12.81 9.05 -16.60
N ASP A 31 14.12 8.84 -16.52
CA ASP A 31 14.79 7.66 -17.07
C ASP A 31 14.54 6.39 -16.22
N PHE A 32 13.74 6.51 -15.16
CA PHE A 32 13.29 5.40 -14.30
C PHE A 32 12.71 4.25 -15.11
N ILE A 33 13.12 3.04 -14.77
CA ILE A 33 12.62 1.82 -15.39
C ILE A 33 11.82 1.02 -14.36
N MET A 34 10.54 0.80 -14.66
CA MET A 34 9.64 -0.02 -13.83
C MET A 34 10.23 -1.41 -13.61
N PRO A 35 10.40 -1.86 -12.35
CA PRO A 35 10.89 -3.20 -12.08
C PRO A 35 9.92 -4.29 -12.59
N ALA A 36 10.40 -5.14 -13.49
CA ALA A 36 9.56 -6.20 -14.11
C ALA A 36 8.98 -7.19 -13.08
N TRP A 37 9.64 -7.40 -11.94
CA TRP A 37 9.10 -8.23 -10.87
C TRP A 37 7.84 -7.62 -10.26
N TYR A 38 7.79 -6.28 -10.14
CA TYR A 38 6.69 -5.56 -9.55
C TYR A 38 5.43 -5.61 -10.42
N GLU A 39 5.59 -5.43 -11.74
CA GLU A 39 4.47 -5.58 -12.69
C GLU A 39 3.83 -6.96 -12.65
N LYS A 40 4.62 -8.01 -12.34
CA LYS A 40 4.17 -9.40 -12.23
C LYS A 40 3.57 -9.74 -10.88
N ALA A 41 3.94 -9.01 -9.84
CA ALA A 41 3.59 -9.32 -8.45
C ALA A 41 2.09 -9.16 -8.16
N LYS A 42 1.44 -8.13 -8.65
CA LYS A 42 0.00 -7.82 -8.56
C LYS A 42 -0.59 -7.65 -7.17
N PHE A 43 -0.06 -8.34 -6.14
CA PHE A 43 -0.60 -8.33 -4.79
C PHE A 43 0.51 -8.24 -3.75
N GLY A 44 0.42 -7.24 -2.87
CA GLY A 44 1.31 -7.01 -1.73
C GLY A 44 0.55 -6.75 -0.45
N ILE A 45 1.26 -6.83 0.68
CA ILE A 45 0.73 -6.48 2.00
C ILE A 45 1.38 -5.20 2.50
N PHE A 46 0.58 -4.26 2.97
CA PHE A 46 0.98 -3.07 3.71
C PHE A 46 0.82 -3.34 5.21
N ILE A 47 1.67 -2.78 6.06
CA ILE A 47 1.58 -2.98 7.51
C ILE A 47 1.63 -1.63 8.22
N HIS A 48 0.50 -1.20 8.79
CA HIS A 48 0.46 -0.06 9.70
C HIS A 48 0.54 -0.56 11.15
N TRP A 49 1.73 -0.50 11.71
CA TRP A 49 2.02 -0.92 13.08
C TRP A 49 3.00 0.04 13.75
N GLY A 50 2.66 0.54 14.92
CA GLY A 50 3.45 1.53 15.64
C GLY A 50 2.80 1.91 16.98
N LEU A 51 3.24 2.99 17.58
CA LEU A 51 2.76 3.45 18.88
C LEU A 51 1.25 3.71 18.91
N TYR A 52 0.65 4.12 17.79
CA TYR A 52 -0.80 4.33 17.66
C TYR A 52 -1.64 3.06 17.88
N SER A 53 -1.02 1.88 17.79
CA SER A 53 -1.68 0.61 18.13
C SER A 53 -1.82 0.39 19.64
N VAL A 54 -1.16 1.21 20.49
CA VAL A 54 -1.25 1.11 21.95
C VAL A 54 -2.57 1.70 22.47
N PRO A 55 -2.91 2.98 22.19
CA PRO A 55 -4.21 3.52 22.57
C PRO A 55 -5.35 2.82 21.83
N ALA A 56 -5.11 2.30 20.64
CA ALA A 56 -6.06 1.55 19.81
C ALA A 56 -7.44 2.23 19.70
N PHE A 57 -7.46 3.55 19.56
CA PHE A 57 -8.66 4.38 19.52
C PHE A 57 -8.71 5.21 18.26
N SER A 58 -9.86 5.26 17.60
CA SER A 58 -10.12 5.99 16.36
C SER A 58 -9.33 5.45 15.16
N ASP A 59 -8.11 5.95 14.94
CA ASP A 59 -7.25 5.58 13.82
C ASP A 59 -5.76 5.91 14.12
N GLU A 60 -4.89 5.75 13.13
CA GLU A 60 -3.44 6.01 13.21
C GLU A 60 -3.11 7.51 13.42
N TRP A 61 -4.06 8.40 13.19
CA TRP A 61 -3.95 9.85 13.46
C TRP A 61 -4.21 10.20 14.92
N TYR A 62 -4.43 9.21 15.79
CA TYR A 62 -4.61 9.44 17.23
C TYR A 62 -3.52 10.33 17.82
N SER A 63 -2.26 10.13 17.46
CA SER A 63 -1.12 10.92 17.94
C SER A 63 -1.21 12.41 17.64
N ARG A 64 -1.92 12.80 16.57
CA ARG A 64 -2.24 14.17 16.24
C ARG A 64 -3.54 14.63 16.93
N LYS A 65 -4.62 13.87 16.73
CA LYS A 65 -5.95 14.24 17.17
C LYS A 65 -6.06 14.37 18.69
N MET A 66 -5.26 13.60 19.45
CA MET A 66 -5.21 13.72 20.90
C MET A 66 -4.73 15.10 21.39
N TYR A 67 -3.99 15.85 20.57
CA TYR A 67 -3.54 17.21 20.88
C TYR A 67 -4.46 18.31 20.34
N ILE A 68 -5.56 17.98 19.69
CA ILE A 68 -6.54 18.96 19.19
C ILE A 68 -7.70 19.04 20.17
N GLN A 69 -7.79 20.12 20.92
CA GLN A 69 -8.85 20.31 21.93
C GLN A 69 -10.25 20.22 21.29
N GLY A 70 -11.12 19.45 21.95
CA GLY A 70 -12.51 19.25 21.51
C GLY A 70 -12.72 18.09 20.54
N THR A 71 -11.68 17.36 20.15
CA THR A 71 -11.83 16.11 19.40
C THR A 71 -12.20 14.95 20.31
N PRO A 72 -12.85 13.91 19.80
CA PRO A 72 -13.09 12.68 20.58
C PRO A 72 -11.80 12.04 21.12
N GLU A 73 -10.71 12.13 20.37
CA GLU A 73 -9.40 11.60 20.75
C GLU A 73 -8.79 12.38 21.92
N PHE A 74 -8.93 13.71 21.93
CA PHE A 74 -8.51 14.55 23.05
C PHE A 74 -9.27 14.19 24.34
N GLU A 75 -10.59 14.11 24.26
CA GLU A 75 -11.45 13.76 25.40
C GLU A 75 -11.19 12.32 25.90
N HIS A 76 -11.01 11.38 24.97
CA HIS A 76 -10.63 10.02 25.29
C HIS A 76 -9.29 9.97 26.02
N HIS A 77 -8.30 10.73 25.54
CA HIS A 77 -6.96 10.76 26.13
C HIS A 77 -7.01 11.25 27.59
N VAL A 78 -7.62 12.43 27.80
CA VAL A 78 -7.76 12.99 29.14
C VAL A 78 -8.48 12.06 30.10
N LYS A 79 -9.55 11.43 29.63
CA LYS A 79 -10.36 10.51 30.45
C LYS A 79 -9.60 9.22 30.80
N THR A 80 -8.80 8.71 29.89
CA THR A 80 -8.18 7.36 30.01
C THR A 80 -6.78 7.44 30.62
N TYR A 81 -5.99 8.44 30.23
CA TYR A 81 -4.57 8.54 30.57
C TYR A 81 -4.24 9.77 31.44
N GLY A 82 -5.17 10.72 31.55
CA GLY A 82 -4.97 11.97 32.30
C GLY A 82 -4.55 13.14 31.43
N PRO A 83 -4.18 14.28 32.07
CA PRO A 83 -3.80 15.49 31.36
C PRO A 83 -2.52 15.27 30.52
N HIS A 84 -2.49 15.84 29.32
CA HIS A 84 -1.37 15.73 28.37
C HIS A 84 0.00 16.17 28.92
N LYS A 85 0.02 17.08 29.91
CA LYS A 85 1.27 17.49 30.58
C LYS A 85 1.89 16.39 31.45
N ASP A 86 1.05 15.44 31.93
CA ASP A 86 1.45 14.36 32.82
C ASP A 86 1.63 13.04 32.06
N PHE A 87 0.90 12.87 30.96
CA PHE A 87 1.00 11.72 30.06
C PHE A 87 0.79 12.22 28.62
N GLY A 88 1.84 12.26 27.82
CA GLY A 88 1.80 12.62 26.41
C GLY A 88 1.94 11.42 25.49
N TYR A 89 2.02 11.67 24.18
CA TYR A 89 2.09 10.56 23.21
C TYR A 89 3.37 9.71 23.35
N LYS A 90 4.52 10.31 23.66
CA LYS A 90 5.77 9.58 23.88
C LYS A 90 5.70 8.60 25.06
N ASP A 91 4.76 8.79 26.00
CA ASP A 91 4.60 7.93 27.16
C ASP A 91 3.95 6.58 26.80
N PHE A 92 3.43 6.44 25.57
CA PHE A 92 3.05 5.15 25.01
C PHE A 92 4.25 4.27 24.62
N ILE A 93 5.45 4.84 24.46
CA ILE A 93 6.64 4.08 24.02
C ILE A 93 6.89 2.84 24.90
N PRO A 94 6.96 2.92 26.25
CA PRO A 94 7.17 1.75 27.08
C PRO A 94 6.00 0.76 27.09
N MET A 95 4.83 1.17 26.64
CA MET A 95 3.64 0.31 26.53
C MET A 95 3.57 -0.46 25.21
N PHE A 96 4.33 -0.03 24.21
CA PHE A 96 4.51 -0.74 22.95
C PHE A 96 5.54 -1.86 23.14
N THR A 97 5.09 -3.02 23.61
CA THR A 97 5.98 -4.12 24.04
C THR A 97 6.32 -5.12 22.96
N ALA A 98 5.42 -5.32 21.98
CA ALA A 98 5.57 -6.31 20.92
C ALA A 98 5.98 -7.72 21.44
N ASP A 99 5.51 -8.08 22.64
CA ASP A 99 5.96 -9.28 23.38
C ASP A 99 5.51 -10.60 22.73
N LYS A 100 4.55 -10.55 21.82
CA LYS A 100 4.09 -11.69 21.01
C LYS A 100 4.43 -11.56 19.53
N PHE A 101 5.26 -10.59 19.18
CA PHE A 101 5.67 -10.39 17.79
C PHE A 101 6.54 -11.54 17.30
N ASP A 102 6.04 -12.25 16.31
CA ASP A 102 6.70 -13.35 15.61
C ASP A 102 6.81 -13.03 14.11
N PRO A 103 7.97 -12.58 13.63
CA PRO A 103 8.16 -12.21 12.23
C PRO A 103 8.07 -13.40 11.27
N ASP A 104 8.46 -14.61 11.69
CA ASP A 104 8.31 -15.81 10.87
C ASP A 104 6.83 -16.18 10.69
N PHE A 105 6.01 -16.04 11.73
CA PHE A 105 4.55 -16.23 11.64
C PHE A 105 3.90 -15.20 10.70
N TRP A 106 4.31 -13.93 10.76
CA TRP A 106 3.82 -12.91 9.84
C TRP A 106 4.19 -13.25 8.39
N ALA A 107 5.45 -13.59 8.15
CA ALA A 107 5.93 -13.96 6.82
C ALA A 107 5.18 -15.16 6.24
N GLU A 108 4.94 -16.21 7.05
CA GLU A 108 4.13 -17.37 6.66
C GLU A 108 2.71 -16.98 6.31
N THR A 109 2.06 -16.17 7.17
CA THR A 109 0.68 -15.71 6.98
C THR A 109 0.52 -14.93 5.67
N PHE A 110 1.45 -14.02 5.37
CA PHE A 110 1.38 -13.22 4.14
C PHE A 110 1.72 -14.03 2.88
N ALA A 111 2.67 -14.96 2.98
CA ALA A 111 2.97 -15.88 1.89
C ALA A 111 1.76 -16.78 1.58
N GLN A 112 1.10 -17.31 2.60
CA GLN A 112 -0.13 -18.10 2.46
C GLN A 112 -1.30 -17.29 1.92
N ALA A 113 -1.38 -15.99 2.25
CA ALA A 113 -2.35 -15.07 1.64
C ALA A 113 -2.09 -14.82 0.14
N GLY A 114 -0.94 -15.25 -0.39
CA GLY A 114 -0.56 -15.09 -1.79
C GLY A 114 0.21 -13.81 -2.09
N ALA A 115 0.58 -13.02 -1.10
CA ALA A 115 1.38 -11.81 -1.30
C ALA A 115 2.72 -12.12 -1.99
N LYS A 116 3.23 -11.16 -2.77
CA LYS A 116 4.54 -11.24 -3.43
C LYS A 116 5.53 -10.24 -2.86
N TYR A 117 5.04 -9.19 -2.26
CA TYR A 117 5.85 -8.16 -1.60
C TYR A 117 5.15 -7.64 -0.35
N VAL A 118 5.92 -7.08 0.57
CA VAL A 118 5.42 -6.56 1.84
C VAL A 118 6.05 -5.20 2.10
N VAL A 119 5.23 -4.24 2.52
CA VAL A 119 5.62 -2.85 2.79
C VAL A 119 5.30 -2.53 4.26
N PRO A 120 6.18 -2.81 5.22
CA PRO A 120 6.02 -2.31 6.59
C PRO A 120 6.30 -0.80 6.64
N VAL A 121 5.56 -0.10 7.50
CA VAL A 121 5.84 1.30 7.84
C VAL A 121 7.13 1.36 8.68
N ALA A 122 8.17 2.01 8.16
CA ALA A 122 9.43 2.21 8.87
C ALA A 122 9.35 3.36 9.88
N GLU A 123 8.72 4.46 9.51
CA GLU A 123 8.44 5.62 10.36
C GLU A 123 7.13 6.26 9.90
N HIS A 124 6.13 6.35 10.79
CA HIS A 124 4.85 7.03 10.53
C HIS A 124 4.94 8.53 10.85
N HIS A 125 3.84 9.26 10.71
CA HIS A 125 3.75 10.70 11.02
C HIS A 125 4.12 11.02 12.47
N ASP A 126 3.97 10.06 13.40
CA ASP A 126 4.31 10.21 14.81
C ASP A 126 5.82 10.30 15.09
N GLY A 127 6.66 9.92 14.11
CA GLY A 127 8.11 10.03 14.20
C GLY A 127 8.80 8.91 14.98
N PHE A 128 8.07 7.88 15.45
CA PHE A 128 8.68 6.71 16.07
C PHE A 128 9.18 5.74 15.01
N GLN A 129 10.47 5.44 15.04
CA GLN A 129 11.12 4.60 14.06
C GLN A 129 11.01 3.12 14.44
N MET A 130 10.44 2.29 13.57
CA MET A 130 10.29 0.85 13.77
C MET A 130 11.58 0.06 13.47
N TYR A 131 12.72 0.75 13.33
CA TYR A 131 14.01 0.18 12.98
C TYR A 131 15.13 0.72 13.86
N GLU A 132 16.30 0.07 13.83
CA GLU A 132 17.51 0.55 14.50
C GLU A 132 18.07 1.76 13.76
N SER A 133 17.83 2.97 14.31
CA SER A 133 18.34 4.22 13.77
C SER A 133 19.57 4.71 14.53
N ASP A 134 20.54 5.26 13.79
CA ASP A 134 21.67 6.00 14.34
C ASP A 134 21.37 7.50 14.52
N LEU A 135 20.24 7.97 13.96
CA LEU A 135 19.88 9.40 13.88
C LEU A 135 18.89 9.85 14.95
N SER A 136 18.22 8.92 15.61
CA SER A 136 17.30 9.19 16.70
C SER A 136 17.32 8.10 17.75
N ILE A 137 17.21 8.49 19.03
CA ILE A 137 17.03 7.54 20.13
C ILE A 137 15.61 6.98 20.22
N TYR A 138 14.64 7.66 19.60
CA TYR A 138 13.22 7.27 19.61
C TYR A 138 12.92 6.23 18.54
N ASN A 139 13.44 5.04 18.76
CA ASN A 139 13.27 3.91 17.84
C ASN A 139 13.03 2.60 18.59
N ALA A 140 12.43 1.63 17.90
CA ALA A 140 12.02 0.36 18.46
C ALA A 140 13.19 -0.53 18.96
N ALA A 141 14.41 -0.32 18.46
CA ALA A 141 15.59 -1.05 18.93
C ALA A 141 16.09 -0.52 20.28
N ASN A 142 15.92 0.78 20.54
CA ASN A 142 16.37 1.41 21.79
C ASN A 142 15.29 1.43 22.87
N MET A 143 14.03 1.58 22.48
CA MET A 143 12.89 1.84 23.37
C MET A 143 11.73 0.89 23.06
N GLY A 144 10.74 0.85 23.95
CA GLY A 144 9.58 -0.02 23.80
C GLY A 144 10.00 -1.49 23.69
N PRO A 145 9.81 -2.15 22.53
CA PRO A 145 10.10 -3.58 22.36
C PRO A 145 11.58 -3.93 22.42
N LYS A 146 12.48 -2.95 22.26
CA LYS A 146 13.93 -3.12 22.17
C LYS A 146 14.34 -4.16 21.12
N ARG A 147 13.71 -4.07 19.96
CA ARG A 147 13.89 -4.95 18.80
C ARG A 147 14.01 -4.13 17.53
N ASN A 148 14.87 -4.55 16.61
CA ASN A 148 14.92 -3.99 15.26
C ASN A 148 13.79 -4.60 14.40
N ILE A 149 12.56 -4.10 14.61
CA ILE A 149 11.35 -4.66 14.01
C ILE A 149 11.47 -4.75 12.49
N LEU A 150 11.90 -3.65 11.84
CA LEU A 150 12.01 -3.61 10.38
C LEU A 150 13.04 -4.61 9.85
N GLY A 151 14.19 -4.75 10.56
CA GLY A 151 15.22 -5.71 10.20
C GLY A 151 14.77 -7.16 10.36
N GLU A 152 14.09 -7.48 11.46
CA GLU A 152 13.54 -8.82 11.70
C GLU A 152 12.46 -9.19 10.66
N LEU A 153 11.60 -8.24 10.29
CA LEU A 153 10.60 -8.42 9.23
C LEU A 153 11.27 -8.66 7.87
N LYS A 154 12.29 -7.84 7.53
CA LYS A 154 13.06 -8.03 6.29
C LYS A 154 13.59 -9.45 6.17
N ASP A 155 14.30 -9.92 7.21
CA ASP A 155 14.92 -11.24 7.21
C ASP A 155 13.88 -12.36 7.08
N ALA A 156 12.74 -12.25 7.79
CA ALA A 156 11.66 -13.22 7.73
C ALA A 156 10.97 -13.24 6.36
N PHE A 157 10.72 -12.08 5.77
CA PHE A 157 10.07 -11.98 4.45
C PHE A 157 10.97 -12.55 3.35
N GLU A 158 12.25 -12.15 3.32
CA GLU A 158 13.21 -12.66 2.33
C GLU A 158 13.39 -14.18 2.44
N LYS A 159 13.45 -14.72 3.65
CA LYS A 159 13.48 -16.17 3.91
C LYS A 159 12.26 -16.92 3.34
N LYS A 160 11.10 -16.26 3.28
CA LYS A 160 9.86 -16.80 2.70
C LYS A 160 9.68 -16.50 1.21
N GLY A 161 10.63 -15.82 0.58
CA GLY A 161 10.56 -15.42 -0.82
C GLY A 161 9.61 -14.26 -1.09
N LEU A 162 9.24 -13.50 -0.05
CA LEU A 162 8.52 -12.25 -0.18
C LEU A 162 9.50 -11.11 -0.41
N THR A 163 9.20 -10.23 -1.38
CA THR A 163 10.05 -9.07 -1.64
C THR A 163 9.84 -8.03 -0.54
N PHE A 164 10.94 -7.66 0.15
CA PHE A 164 10.90 -6.64 1.18
C PHE A 164 10.88 -5.24 0.56
N CYS A 165 9.96 -4.42 1.04
CA CYS A 165 9.80 -2.99 0.74
C CYS A 165 9.69 -2.22 2.06
N ALA A 166 9.58 -0.89 2.00
CA ALA A 166 9.36 -0.06 3.19
C ALA A 166 8.59 1.21 2.85
N SER A 167 7.91 1.79 3.83
CA SER A 167 7.29 3.11 3.70
C SER A 167 7.82 4.10 4.73
N THR A 168 7.80 5.38 4.37
CA THR A 168 8.10 6.48 5.27
C THR A 168 7.06 7.58 5.13
N HIS A 169 6.53 8.05 6.28
CA HIS A 169 5.45 9.04 6.37
C HIS A 169 5.92 10.31 7.09
N ARG A 170 7.24 10.45 7.31
CA ARG A 170 7.83 11.52 8.11
C ARG A 170 7.59 12.93 7.58
N ALA A 171 7.25 13.11 6.31
CA ALA A 171 7.02 14.45 5.77
C ALA A 171 5.98 15.25 6.58
N GLU A 172 4.89 14.62 7.01
CA GLU A 172 3.86 15.27 7.82
C GLU A 172 4.25 15.49 9.29
N HIS A 173 5.27 14.78 9.77
CA HIS A 173 5.78 15.00 11.14
C HIS A 173 6.19 16.47 11.40
N LEU A 174 6.49 17.23 10.35
CA LEU A 174 6.78 18.66 10.39
C LEU A 174 5.79 19.42 11.28
N TRP A 175 4.50 19.13 11.17
CA TRP A 175 3.41 19.83 11.84
C TRP A 175 2.48 18.93 12.66
N PHE A 176 2.67 17.62 12.59
CA PHE A 176 1.72 16.63 13.12
C PHE A 176 1.39 16.79 14.59
N MET A 177 2.37 17.20 15.40
CA MET A 177 2.22 17.42 16.84
C MET A 177 2.06 18.92 17.22
N GLY A 178 1.94 19.83 16.24
CA GLY A 178 1.96 21.29 16.45
C GLY A 178 0.90 21.80 17.43
N ASN A 179 -0.31 21.24 17.39
CA ASN A 179 -1.41 21.65 18.28
C ASN A 179 -1.15 21.38 19.77
N GLY A 180 -0.20 20.50 20.10
CA GLY A 180 0.19 20.30 21.50
C GLY A 180 0.86 21.51 22.17
N LYS A 181 1.26 22.53 21.40
CA LYS A 181 1.79 23.80 21.92
C LYS A 181 0.69 24.81 22.30
N ASP A 182 -0.55 24.56 21.88
CA ASP A 182 -1.67 25.50 22.09
C ASP A 182 -2.23 25.47 23.52
N PHE A 183 -1.81 24.51 24.34
CA PHE A 183 -2.24 24.33 25.72
C PHE A 183 -1.14 23.68 26.58
N ASP A 184 -1.41 23.48 27.88
CA ASP A 184 -0.46 22.89 28.82
C ASP A 184 -0.35 21.36 28.56
N SER A 185 0.55 20.97 27.65
CA SER A 185 0.86 19.59 27.27
C SER A 185 2.29 19.20 27.62
N ASP A 186 2.74 18.01 27.22
CA ASP A 186 4.14 17.57 27.33
C ASP A 186 5.04 18.09 26.19
N ILE A 187 4.46 18.77 25.18
CA ILE A 187 5.21 19.40 24.09
C ILE A 187 5.67 20.80 24.53
N LYS A 188 6.91 20.89 25.00
CA LYS A 188 7.48 22.11 25.56
C LYS A 188 8.58 22.69 24.66
N GLU A 189 8.51 24.00 24.42
CA GLU A 189 9.58 24.74 23.75
C GLU A 189 10.75 25.04 24.71
N PRO A 190 12.02 25.18 24.23
CA PRO A 190 12.40 24.99 22.83
C PRO A 190 12.56 23.52 22.45
N LEU A 191 12.06 23.11 21.29
CA LEU A 191 12.33 21.80 20.70
C LEU A 191 13.62 21.84 19.87
N LYS A 192 14.38 20.73 19.87
CA LYS A 192 15.65 20.60 19.14
C LYS A 192 15.62 19.37 18.25
N ARG A 193 16.36 19.39 17.15
CA ARG A 193 16.59 18.22 16.31
C ARG A 193 17.01 17.02 17.16
N GLY A 194 16.29 15.91 17.02
CA GLY A 194 16.46 14.71 17.82
C GLY A 194 15.46 14.56 18.97
N ASP A 195 14.74 15.61 19.37
CA ASP A 195 13.60 15.49 20.28
C ASP A 195 12.44 14.78 19.56
N PHE A 196 11.65 13.98 20.30
CA PHE A 196 10.59 13.17 19.71
C PHE A 196 9.56 14.01 18.94
N TYR A 197 9.19 15.15 19.47
CA TYR A 197 8.18 16.04 18.90
C TYR A 197 8.74 17.12 17.93
N TRP A 198 10.06 17.17 17.73
CA TRP A 198 10.65 18.18 16.85
C TRP A 198 10.27 17.95 15.39
N PRO A 199 9.87 18.98 14.62
CA PRO A 199 9.83 20.40 14.99
C PRO A 199 8.46 20.89 15.45
N SER A 200 7.37 20.13 15.30
CA SER A 200 5.99 20.51 15.70
C SER A 200 5.61 21.93 15.28
N LEU A 201 5.74 22.23 14.00
CA LEU A 201 5.28 23.52 13.48
C LEU A 201 3.75 23.60 13.53
N GLN A 202 3.21 24.81 13.44
CA GLN A 202 1.77 25.00 13.33
C GLN A 202 1.26 24.33 12.04
N GLU A 203 0.14 23.62 12.13
CA GLU A 203 -0.48 23.01 10.96
C GLU A 203 -0.86 24.04 9.91
N GLN A 204 -0.76 23.65 8.66
CA GLN A 204 -1.24 24.44 7.55
C GLN A 204 -2.78 24.47 7.51
N PRO A 205 -3.39 25.62 7.26
CA PRO A 205 -4.85 25.75 7.25
C PRO A 205 -5.51 25.08 6.02
N ASP A 206 -4.76 24.85 4.96
CA ASP A 206 -5.25 24.29 3.70
C ASP A 206 -4.26 23.26 3.14
N HIS A 207 -4.57 21.97 3.32
CA HIS A 207 -3.76 20.84 2.85
C HIS A 207 -3.78 20.68 1.32
N GLN A 208 -4.67 21.35 0.62
CA GLN A 208 -4.70 21.36 -0.85
C GLN A 208 -3.78 22.45 -1.43
N ASN A 209 -3.34 23.40 -0.62
CA ASN A 209 -2.44 24.45 -1.05
C ASN A 209 -0.98 24.00 -0.93
N LEU A 210 -0.40 23.61 -2.05
CA LEU A 210 0.98 23.10 -2.13
C LEU A 210 2.06 24.16 -1.85
N PHE A 211 1.67 25.40 -1.63
CA PHE A 211 2.52 26.56 -1.33
C PHE A 211 2.19 27.19 0.02
N ALA A 212 1.38 26.54 0.86
CA ALA A 212 0.97 27.08 2.15
C ALA A 212 2.13 27.02 3.18
N ASN A 213 2.16 28.00 4.08
CA ASN A 213 3.08 27.99 5.23
C ASN A 213 2.52 27.11 6.37
N PRO A 214 3.37 26.47 7.18
CA PRO A 214 4.83 26.62 7.21
C PRO A 214 5.54 25.77 6.15
N TYR A 215 6.59 26.34 5.56
CA TYR A 215 7.55 25.58 4.80
C TYR A 215 8.45 24.75 5.72
N PRO A 216 8.93 23.59 5.27
CA PRO A 216 9.94 22.84 6.01
C PRO A 216 11.25 23.66 6.08
N THR A 217 11.88 23.64 7.24
CA THR A 217 13.20 24.26 7.41
C THR A 217 14.27 23.41 6.73
N GLU A 218 15.41 24.03 6.36
CA GLU A 218 16.56 23.31 5.81
C GLU A 218 17.00 22.18 6.75
N GLU A 219 17.05 22.44 8.06
CA GLU A 219 17.40 21.44 9.07
C GLU A 219 16.43 20.24 9.08
N PHE A 220 15.13 20.47 8.89
CA PHE A 220 14.14 19.38 8.79
C PHE A 220 14.30 18.59 7.51
N LEU A 221 14.56 19.26 6.39
CA LEU A 221 14.79 18.57 5.09
C LEU A 221 16.06 17.74 5.12
N GLU A 222 17.15 18.23 5.70
CA GLU A 222 18.37 17.44 5.92
C GLU A 222 18.11 16.19 6.80
N ASP A 223 17.34 16.35 7.89
CA ASP A 223 16.95 15.25 8.74
C ASP A 223 16.10 14.21 7.99
N TRP A 224 15.14 14.68 7.19
CA TRP A 224 14.30 13.82 6.36
C TRP A 224 15.10 13.05 5.30
N ILE A 225 16.04 13.72 4.60
CA ILE A 225 16.95 13.07 3.66
C ILE A 225 17.76 11.99 4.39
N CYS A 226 18.43 12.35 5.49
CA CYS A 226 19.29 11.42 6.21
C CYS A 226 18.52 10.20 6.73
N ARG A 227 17.36 10.37 7.35
CA ARG A 227 16.55 9.26 7.86
C ARG A 227 16.03 8.35 6.75
N THR A 228 15.57 8.94 5.65
CA THR A 228 15.11 8.16 4.49
C THR A 228 16.26 7.38 3.85
N CYS A 229 17.42 8.02 3.68
CA CYS A 229 18.61 7.34 3.14
C CYS A 229 19.18 6.30 4.13
N GLU A 230 19.01 6.47 5.44
CA GLU A 230 19.35 5.44 6.44
C GLU A 230 18.51 4.17 6.24
N ILE A 231 17.21 4.29 5.98
CA ILE A 231 16.35 3.14 5.64
C ILE A 231 16.85 2.46 4.35
N ILE A 232 17.16 3.27 3.32
CA ILE A 232 17.69 2.78 2.04
C ILE A 232 18.96 1.96 2.26
N ASP A 233 19.94 2.50 2.95
CA ASP A 233 21.26 1.87 3.10
C ASP A 233 21.26 0.65 4.04
N LYS A 234 20.52 0.71 5.15
CA LYS A 234 20.50 -0.36 6.14
C LYS A 234 19.63 -1.54 5.71
N TYR A 235 18.52 -1.27 5.03
CA TYR A 235 17.51 -2.30 4.78
C TYR A 235 17.31 -2.62 3.29
N GLN A 236 17.79 -1.79 2.38
CA GLN A 236 17.74 -2.00 0.93
C GLN A 236 16.33 -2.41 0.42
N PRO A 237 15.28 -1.64 0.76
CA PRO A 237 13.94 -1.96 0.29
C PRO A 237 13.90 -1.93 -1.25
N LYS A 238 13.08 -2.79 -1.85
CA LYS A 238 12.95 -2.82 -3.32
C LYS A 238 11.93 -1.82 -3.85
N ILE A 239 10.98 -1.44 -3.01
CA ILE A 239 10.09 -0.30 -3.18
C ILE A 239 10.22 0.58 -1.95
N LEU A 240 10.35 1.89 -2.16
CA LEU A 240 10.20 2.90 -1.14
C LEU A 240 8.86 3.62 -1.37
N TYR A 241 7.96 3.49 -0.41
CA TYR A 241 6.65 4.13 -0.49
C TYR A 241 6.68 5.43 0.31
N PHE A 242 6.23 6.51 -0.32
CA PHE A 242 5.97 7.77 0.34
C PHE A 242 4.48 8.03 0.47
N ASP A 243 4.08 8.46 1.65
CA ASP A 243 2.75 8.97 1.91
C ASP A 243 2.64 10.45 1.54
N TRP A 244 1.53 11.09 1.93
CA TRP A 244 1.19 12.48 1.65
C TRP A 244 2.25 13.47 2.08
N TRP A 245 2.08 14.70 1.63
CA TRP A 245 2.79 15.92 1.91
C TRP A 245 4.09 16.12 1.12
N ILE A 246 4.67 15.10 0.53
CA ILE A 246 5.82 15.24 -0.37
C ILE A 246 5.49 16.00 -1.66
N GLN A 247 4.20 16.22 -1.96
CA GLN A 247 3.72 17.06 -3.07
C GLN A 247 3.90 18.56 -2.81
N HIS A 248 4.03 19.00 -1.54
CA HIS A 248 4.25 20.40 -1.20
C HIS A 248 5.59 20.91 -1.78
N GLU A 249 5.59 22.16 -2.30
CA GLU A 249 6.74 22.74 -3.01
C GLU A 249 8.04 22.67 -2.20
N GLY A 250 7.98 22.96 -0.90
CA GLY A 250 9.14 22.96 -0.02
C GLY A 250 9.89 21.66 0.08
N TYR A 251 9.25 20.50 -0.25
CA TYR A 251 9.89 19.18 -0.23
C TYR A 251 10.54 18.81 -1.56
N LYS A 252 10.19 19.46 -2.65
CA LYS A 252 10.61 19.04 -4.00
C LYS A 252 12.12 18.90 -4.20
N PRO A 253 12.97 19.82 -3.71
CA PRO A 253 14.43 19.65 -3.84
C PRO A 253 14.93 18.40 -3.10
N ALA A 254 14.50 18.20 -1.85
CA ALA A 254 14.90 17.05 -1.04
C ALA A 254 14.36 15.74 -1.61
N LEU A 255 13.12 15.73 -2.11
CA LEU A 255 12.51 14.55 -2.74
C LEU A 255 13.30 14.09 -3.96
N ARG A 256 13.74 15.02 -4.83
CA ARG A 256 14.60 14.69 -5.99
C ARG A 256 15.95 14.11 -5.55
N GLN A 257 16.55 14.65 -4.50
CA GLN A 257 17.80 14.11 -3.95
C GLN A 257 17.62 12.68 -3.45
N ILE A 258 16.56 12.42 -2.66
CA ILE A 258 16.25 11.07 -2.17
C ILE A 258 16.02 10.11 -3.34
N ALA A 259 15.26 10.52 -4.36
CA ALA A 259 14.96 9.69 -5.52
C ALA A 259 16.22 9.33 -6.30
N ALA A 260 17.06 10.34 -6.60
CA ALA A 260 18.34 10.14 -7.29
C ALA A 260 19.27 9.23 -6.50
N TYR A 261 19.40 9.47 -5.19
CA TYR A 261 20.19 8.61 -4.31
C TYR A 261 19.71 7.16 -4.34
N TYR A 262 18.42 6.95 -4.16
CA TYR A 262 17.82 5.61 -4.09
C TYR A 262 17.98 4.83 -5.40
N TYR A 263 17.73 5.45 -6.53
CA TYR A 263 17.89 4.80 -7.83
C TYR A 263 19.36 4.47 -8.13
N ASN A 264 20.31 5.35 -7.79
CA ASN A 264 21.74 5.07 -7.91
C ASN A 264 22.15 3.89 -7.00
N ARG A 265 21.65 3.83 -5.76
CA ARG A 265 21.91 2.70 -4.85
C ARG A 265 21.34 1.40 -5.39
N GLY A 266 20.14 1.44 -6.02
CA GLY A 266 19.55 0.28 -6.68
C GLY A 266 20.43 -0.29 -7.78
N LEU A 267 21.07 0.58 -8.57
CA LEU A 267 22.03 0.16 -9.60
C LEU A 267 23.30 -0.48 -8.99
N GLU A 268 23.82 0.07 -7.90
CA GLU A 268 24.97 -0.52 -7.20
C GLU A 268 24.66 -1.92 -6.64
N TRP A 269 23.39 -2.19 -6.26
CA TRP A 269 22.94 -3.50 -5.76
C TRP A 269 22.58 -4.47 -6.88
N ASP A 270 22.70 -4.06 -8.15
CA ASP A 270 22.22 -4.81 -9.32
C ASP A 270 20.75 -5.24 -9.18
N PHE A 271 19.93 -4.35 -8.59
CA PHE A 271 18.52 -4.59 -8.36
C PHE A 271 17.69 -3.33 -8.61
N PRO A 272 16.80 -3.34 -9.61
CA PRO A 272 15.94 -2.20 -9.91
C PRO A 272 15.03 -1.87 -8.73
N THR A 273 15.09 -0.62 -8.27
CA THR A 273 14.27 -0.08 -7.18
C THR A 273 13.23 0.89 -7.72
N ALA A 274 12.16 1.14 -6.96
CA ALA A 274 11.14 2.10 -7.34
C ALA A 274 10.59 2.88 -6.15
N ILE A 275 10.08 4.09 -6.41
CA ILE A 275 9.35 4.90 -5.46
C ILE A 275 7.87 4.85 -5.81
N CYS A 276 7.01 4.52 -4.84
CA CYS A 276 5.57 4.76 -4.92
C CYS A 276 5.25 6.14 -4.35
N TYR A 277 4.42 6.90 -5.05
CA TYR A 277 4.04 8.25 -4.65
C TYR A 277 2.57 8.54 -4.97
N LYS A 278 1.94 9.36 -4.14
CA LYS A 278 0.54 9.77 -4.30
C LYS A 278 0.39 10.98 -5.21
N HIS A 279 -0.67 10.99 -6.00
CA HIS A 279 -0.97 12.08 -6.94
C HIS A 279 0.20 12.43 -7.88
N ASP A 280 0.44 13.73 -8.04
CA ASP A 280 1.49 14.31 -8.85
C ASP A 280 2.68 14.78 -7.99
N ALA A 281 2.99 14.05 -6.91
CA ALA A 281 4.08 14.41 -6.01
C ALA A 281 5.45 14.36 -6.72
N MET A 282 5.61 13.48 -7.70
CA MET A 282 6.78 13.34 -8.56
C MET A 282 6.39 13.58 -10.02
N ALA A 283 7.38 13.90 -10.86
CA ALA A 283 7.17 13.99 -12.31
C ALA A 283 6.67 12.63 -12.84
N PHE A 284 5.66 12.66 -13.71
CA PHE A 284 5.13 11.44 -14.30
C PHE A 284 6.23 10.66 -15.04
N GLY A 285 6.31 9.36 -14.75
CA GLY A 285 7.37 8.50 -15.30
C GLY A 285 8.62 8.37 -14.43
N SER A 286 8.72 9.11 -13.31
CA SER A 286 9.84 9.00 -12.38
C SER A 286 9.62 8.04 -11.20
N GLY A 287 8.52 7.27 -11.20
CA GLY A 287 8.17 6.31 -10.17
C GLY A 287 6.80 5.68 -10.43
N ILE A 288 6.21 5.07 -9.41
CA ILE A 288 4.93 4.37 -9.46
C ILE A 288 3.85 5.26 -8.87
N VAL A 289 2.82 5.57 -9.66
CA VAL A 289 1.65 6.30 -9.19
C VAL A 289 0.82 5.41 -8.26
N ASP A 290 0.49 5.92 -7.09
CA ASP A 290 -0.37 5.29 -6.10
C ASP A 290 -1.69 6.05 -5.94
N VAL A 291 -2.81 5.32 -5.85
CA VAL A 291 -4.16 5.87 -5.67
C VAL A 291 -4.72 5.36 -4.35
N GLU A 292 -4.74 6.22 -3.33
CA GLU A 292 -5.18 5.82 -2.00
C GLU A 292 -6.66 5.46 -1.93
N ARG A 293 -6.94 4.26 -1.38
CA ARG A 293 -8.31 3.77 -1.15
C ARG A 293 -9.22 3.99 -2.36
N GLY A 294 -8.67 3.80 -3.56
CA GLY A 294 -9.37 4.14 -4.78
C GLY A 294 -8.89 3.38 -5.98
N LYS A 295 -9.44 3.70 -7.13
CA LYS A 295 -9.14 3.01 -8.38
C LYS A 295 -9.47 3.86 -9.60
N PHE A 296 -8.97 3.45 -10.74
CA PHE A 296 -9.35 4.02 -12.02
C PHE A 296 -10.58 3.31 -12.59
N ALA A 297 -11.38 4.05 -13.36
CA ALA A 297 -12.55 3.49 -14.05
C ALA A 297 -12.15 2.56 -15.19
N ASP A 298 -11.02 2.82 -15.87
CA ASP A 298 -10.56 2.10 -17.06
C ASP A 298 -9.07 1.75 -16.98
N THR A 299 -8.59 0.91 -17.92
CA THR A 299 -7.19 0.51 -18.05
C THR A 299 -6.28 1.72 -18.25
N ARG A 300 -5.17 1.73 -17.51
CA ARG A 300 -4.10 2.72 -17.72
C ARG A 300 -2.99 2.13 -18.60
N PRO A 301 -2.41 2.94 -19.50
CA PRO A 301 -1.28 2.51 -20.35
C PRO A 301 0.02 2.33 -19.55
N TYR A 302 0.09 2.84 -18.33
CA TYR A 302 1.18 2.70 -17.38
C TYR A 302 0.77 1.80 -16.20
N HIS A 303 1.74 1.18 -15.56
CA HIS A 303 1.50 0.41 -14.35
C HIS A 303 1.33 1.33 -13.14
N TRP A 304 0.42 1.00 -12.25
CA TRP A 304 0.05 1.80 -11.09
C TRP A 304 -0.21 0.92 -9.86
N GLN A 305 -0.39 1.53 -8.72
CA GLN A 305 -0.76 0.86 -7.48
C GLN A 305 -2.00 1.52 -6.89
N THR A 306 -2.77 0.74 -6.16
CA THR A 306 -3.68 1.25 -5.13
C THR A 306 -3.34 0.59 -3.81
N ASP A 307 -3.41 1.37 -2.76
CA ASP A 307 -3.42 0.85 -1.40
C ASP A 307 -4.82 0.93 -0.81
N THR A 308 -5.20 -0.07 -0.04
CA THR A 308 -6.43 -0.06 0.76
C THR A 308 -6.24 -0.91 2.00
N SER A 309 -7.10 -0.72 3.01
CA SER A 309 -7.05 -1.52 4.22
C SER A 309 -8.14 -2.61 4.23
N ILE A 310 -7.86 -3.73 4.91
CA ILE A 310 -8.91 -4.70 5.26
C ILE A 310 -9.99 -4.08 6.14
N MET A 311 -9.70 -2.92 6.75
CA MET A 311 -10.60 -2.15 7.60
C MET A 311 -11.08 -0.89 6.86
N ARG A 312 -12.39 -0.58 6.97
CA ARG A 312 -12.96 0.62 6.34
C ARG A 312 -12.57 1.90 7.06
N ASN A 313 -12.47 1.84 8.38
CA ASN A 313 -12.40 2.99 9.27
C ASN A 313 -11.01 3.27 9.85
N SER A 314 -9.99 2.47 9.53
CA SER A 314 -8.62 2.69 10.03
C SER A 314 -7.57 1.99 9.17
N TRP A 315 -6.34 2.48 9.21
CA TRP A 315 -5.16 1.77 8.71
C TRP A 315 -4.51 0.90 9.80
N CYS A 316 -4.62 1.29 11.06
CA CYS A 316 -4.06 0.54 12.18
C CYS A 316 -5.11 -0.26 12.95
N TYR A 317 -4.65 -1.10 13.88
CA TYR A 317 -5.54 -1.76 14.83
C TYR A 317 -6.20 -0.74 15.78
N THR A 318 -7.52 -0.86 15.93
CA THR A 318 -8.30 -0.17 16.96
C THR A 318 -9.31 -1.15 17.59
N THR A 319 -9.92 -0.74 18.69
CA THR A 319 -10.93 -1.58 19.37
C THR A 319 -12.30 -1.56 18.68
N SER A 320 -12.49 -0.74 17.66
CA SER A 320 -13.76 -0.55 16.92
C SER A 320 -13.55 -0.66 15.40
N LEU A 321 -13.07 -1.83 14.94
CA LEU A 321 -12.80 -2.06 13.53
C LEU A 321 -14.05 -2.47 12.74
N ASP A 322 -14.20 -1.88 11.54
CA ASP A 322 -15.19 -2.27 10.53
C ASP A 322 -14.46 -2.95 9.36
N TYR A 323 -14.60 -4.27 9.26
CA TYR A 323 -13.89 -5.08 8.26
C TYR A 323 -14.62 -5.15 6.93
N LYS A 324 -13.86 -5.07 5.85
CA LYS A 324 -14.31 -5.46 4.51
C LYS A 324 -14.42 -6.99 4.45
N SER A 325 -15.36 -7.50 3.68
CA SER A 325 -15.46 -8.94 3.47
C SER A 325 -14.35 -9.45 2.55
N SER A 326 -13.98 -10.73 2.70
CA SER A 326 -13.00 -11.39 1.80
C SER A 326 -13.44 -11.30 0.34
N ASN A 327 -14.75 -11.48 0.07
CA ASN A 327 -15.31 -11.38 -1.29
C ASN A 327 -15.11 -9.97 -1.89
N GLU A 328 -15.37 -8.94 -1.12
CA GLU A 328 -15.17 -7.54 -1.54
C GLU A 328 -13.71 -7.27 -1.91
N LEU A 329 -12.77 -7.75 -1.08
CA LEU A 329 -11.34 -7.56 -1.31
C LEU A 329 -10.82 -8.35 -2.51
N ILE A 330 -11.36 -9.54 -2.77
CA ILE A 330 -11.04 -10.33 -3.97
C ILE A 330 -11.59 -9.65 -5.22
N CYS A 331 -12.83 -9.14 -5.19
CA CYS A 331 -13.38 -8.34 -6.29
C CYS A 331 -12.55 -7.07 -6.55
N TYR A 332 -12.09 -6.41 -5.48
CA TYR A 332 -11.24 -5.24 -5.56
C TYR A 332 -9.89 -5.57 -6.22
N LEU A 333 -9.23 -6.65 -5.79
CA LEU A 333 -7.97 -7.12 -6.37
C LEU A 333 -8.10 -7.35 -7.88
N ILE A 334 -9.13 -8.09 -8.30
CA ILE A 334 -9.27 -8.45 -9.71
C ILE A 334 -9.65 -7.24 -10.57
N ASP A 335 -10.42 -6.29 -10.03
CA ASP A 335 -10.73 -5.03 -10.69
C ASP A 335 -9.46 -4.20 -10.95
N VAL A 336 -8.61 -4.06 -9.95
CA VAL A 336 -7.32 -3.35 -10.05
C VAL A 336 -6.40 -4.01 -11.06
N VAL A 337 -6.25 -5.34 -11.01
CA VAL A 337 -5.37 -6.10 -11.91
C VAL A 337 -5.83 -6.02 -13.35
N SER A 338 -7.15 -6.07 -13.62
CA SER A 338 -7.71 -5.93 -14.96
C SER A 338 -7.42 -4.58 -15.60
N LYS A 339 -7.13 -3.55 -14.79
CA LYS A 339 -6.83 -2.17 -15.19
C LYS A 339 -5.35 -1.81 -15.15
N ASN A 340 -4.46 -2.83 -15.12
CA ASN A 340 -3.01 -2.71 -15.10
C ASN A 340 -2.42 -2.25 -13.75
N GLY A 341 -3.10 -2.53 -12.64
CA GLY A 341 -2.66 -2.13 -11.30
C GLY A 341 -2.13 -3.27 -10.44
N ASN A 342 -1.48 -2.89 -9.33
CA ASN A 342 -1.19 -3.73 -8.18
C ASN A 342 -2.05 -3.32 -7.00
N LEU A 343 -2.50 -4.29 -6.21
CA LEU A 343 -3.14 -4.05 -4.92
C LEU A 343 -2.13 -4.19 -3.79
N LEU A 344 -1.99 -3.15 -2.98
CA LEU A 344 -1.28 -3.15 -1.70
C LEU A 344 -2.31 -3.16 -0.57
N LEU A 345 -2.55 -4.33 0.03
CA LEU A 345 -3.58 -4.54 1.03
C LEU A 345 -3.03 -4.38 2.44
N ASN A 346 -3.52 -3.40 3.17
CA ASN A 346 -3.06 -3.10 4.51
C ASN A 346 -3.69 -3.96 5.60
N VAL A 347 -2.86 -4.30 6.58
CA VAL A 347 -3.23 -4.94 7.85
C VAL A 347 -2.71 -4.11 9.02
N GLY A 348 -3.44 -4.13 10.14
CA GLY A 348 -3.09 -3.44 11.38
C GLY A 348 -2.90 -4.43 12.53
N PRO A 349 -1.66 -4.76 12.91
CA PRO A 349 -1.39 -5.59 14.09
C PRO A 349 -1.70 -4.87 15.40
N LYS A 350 -2.03 -5.64 16.45
CA LYS A 350 -2.14 -5.14 17.82
C LYS A 350 -0.78 -4.74 18.38
N ALA A 351 -0.76 -3.93 19.42
CA ALA A 351 0.49 -3.48 20.05
C ALA A 351 1.40 -4.62 20.54
N ASP A 352 0.82 -5.78 20.88
CA ASP A 352 1.57 -6.97 21.28
C ASP A 352 2.18 -7.77 20.10
N GLY A 353 1.86 -7.40 18.85
CA GLY A 353 2.35 -8.05 17.63
C GLY A 353 1.43 -9.16 17.11
N THR A 354 0.24 -9.34 17.66
CA THR A 354 -0.75 -10.32 17.16
C THR A 354 -1.73 -9.68 16.18
N PHE A 355 -2.34 -10.50 15.33
CA PHE A 355 -3.48 -10.12 14.50
C PHE A 355 -4.81 -10.51 15.17
N THR A 356 -5.90 -9.90 14.71
CA THR A 356 -7.25 -10.36 15.07
C THR A 356 -7.59 -11.65 14.32
N GLU A 357 -8.57 -12.40 14.82
CA GLU A 357 -9.04 -13.62 14.14
C GLU A 357 -9.65 -13.28 12.77
N GLU A 358 -10.32 -12.13 12.65
CA GLU A 358 -10.90 -11.61 11.42
C GLU A 358 -9.83 -11.31 10.38
N THR A 359 -8.72 -10.66 10.77
CA THR A 359 -7.58 -10.43 9.88
C THR A 359 -7.04 -11.74 9.31
N ILE A 360 -6.80 -12.72 10.16
CA ILE A 360 -6.30 -14.05 9.75
C ILE A 360 -7.29 -14.75 8.84
N ALA A 361 -8.59 -14.70 9.13
CA ALA A 361 -9.62 -15.32 8.29
C ALA A 361 -9.68 -14.69 6.90
N ILE A 362 -9.67 -13.36 6.80
CA ILE A 362 -9.67 -12.63 5.52
C ILE A 362 -8.45 -12.99 4.69
N LEU A 363 -7.25 -12.98 5.27
CA LEU A 363 -6.02 -13.32 4.57
C LEU A 363 -6.01 -14.78 4.08
N LYS A 364 -6.56 -15.69 4.87
CA LYS A 364 -6.74 -17.10 4.51
C LYS A 364 -7.68 -17.29 3.32
N ASP A 365 -8.82 -16.59 3.32
CA ASP A 365 -9.79 -16.66 2.22
C ASP A 365 -9.17 -16.14 0.90
N ILE A 366 -8.48 -15.00 0.95
CA ILE A 366 -7.79 -14.42 -0.19
C ILE A 366 -6.73 -15.41 -0.71
N GLY A 367 -5.95 -16.01 0.19
CA GLY A 367 -4.92 -16.99 -0.16
C GLY A 367 -5.50 -18.25 -0.79
N ALA A 368 -6.59 -18.79 -0.24
CA ALA A 368 -7.28 -19.94 -0.78
C ALA A 368 -7.83 -19.67 -2.19
N TRP A 369 -8.39 -18.47 -2.40
CA TRP A 369 -8.85 -18.05 -3.73
C TRP A 369 -7.70 -17.89 -4.72
N LEU A 370 -6.59 -17.25 -4.33
CA LEU A 370 -5.40 -17.06 -5.18
C LEU A 370 -4.66 -18.38 -5.48
N ALA A 371 -4.68 -19.35 -4.59
CA ALA A 371 -4.11 -20.69 -4.83
C ALA A 371 -4.77 -21.38 -6.01
N VAL A 372 -6.06 -21.12 -6.26
CA VAL A 372 -6.84 -21.67 -7.36
C VAL A 372 -6.79 -20.77 -8.59
N ASN A 373 -6.98 -19.46 -8.41
CA ASN A 373 -7.21 -18.50 -9.48
C ASN A 373 -5.98 -17.65 -9.83
N GLY A 374 -4.83 -17.87 -9.18
CA GLY A 374 -3.64 -17.01 -9.27
C GLY A 374 -3.07 -16.89 -10.69
N GLU A 375 -3.30 -17.84 -11.59
CA GLU A 375 -2.86 -17.71 -12.99
C GLU A 375 -3.63 -16.60 -13.76
N ALA A 376 -4.82 -16.23 -13.31
CA ALA A 376 -5.57 -15.10 -13.84
C ALA A 376 -5.07 -13.75 -13.29
N VAL A 377 -4.28 -13.77 -12.21
CA VAL A 377 -3.79 -12.60 -11.48
C VAL A 377 -2.31 -12.35 -11.74
N TYR A 378 -1.45 -13.29 -11.32
CA TYR A 378 0.00 -13.10 -11.37
C TYR A 378 0.54 -13.18 -12.79
N ASN A 379 1.49 -12.29 -13.12
CA ASN A 379 2.09 -12.24 -14.45
C ASN A 379 1.07 -12.09 -15.59
N SER A 380 -0.16 -11.68 -15.27
CA SER A 380 -1.19 -11.37 -16.25
C SER A 380 -1.01 -9.93 -16.79
N LYS A 381 -1.64 -9.69 -17.92
CA LYS A 381 -1.72 -8.38 -18.57
C LYS A 381 -3.19 -7.97 -18.68
N PRO A 382 -3.51 -6.67 -18.75
CA PRO A 382 -4.83 -6.25 -19.14
C PRO A 382 -5.22 -6.83 -20.49
N TRP A 383 -6.45 -7.26 -20.62
CA TRP A 383 -7.01 -7.58 -21.93
C TRP A 383 -7.52 -6.27 -22.58
N ARG A 384 -7.96 -6.32 -23.84
CA ARG A 384 -8.46 -5.15 -24.59
C ARG A 384 -9.63 -4.43 -23.93
N TYR A 385 -10.46 -5.16 -23.17
CA TYR A 385 -11.48 -4.64 -22.28
C TYR A 385 -11.18 -5.04 -20.84
N PRO A 386 -11.13 -4.11 -19.89
CA PRO A 386 -10.87 -4.45 -18.48
C PRO A 386 -12.09 -5.08 -17.81
N ALA A 387 -13.28 -4.74 -18.28
CA ALA A 387 -14.54 -5.06 -17.62
C ALA A 387 -15.70 -5.21 -18.60
N GLU A 388 -16.73 -5.91 -18.15
CA GLU A 388 -18.04 -6.03 -18.76
C GLU A 388 -19.08 -6.09 -17.65
N GLY A 389 -20.28 -5.63 -17.91
CA GLY A 389 -21.44 -5.69 -17.02
C GLY A 389 -22.06 -4.33 -16.70
N PRO A 390 -23.20 -4.35 -15.98
CA PRO A 390 -23.98 -3.14 -15.69
C PRO A 390 -23.37 -2.27 -14.58
N THR A 391 -22.55 -2.86 -13.68
CA THR A 391 -22.03 -2.16 -12.50
C THR A 391 -20.88 -1.23 -12.88
N LYS A 392 -21.06 0.06 -12.59
CA LYS A 392 -20.03 1.07 -12.83
C LYS A 392 -19.22 1.29 -11.58
N GLU A 393 -17.90 1.31 -11.76
CA GLU A 393 -16.96 1.63 -10.69
C GLU A 393 -16.85 3.14 -10.49
N ILE A 394 -16.67 3.53 -9.23
CA ILE A 394 -16.38 4.92 -8.87
C ILE A 394 -14.88 5.11 -9.02
N GLU A 395 -14.47 6.08 -9.85
CA GLU A 395 -13.08 6.47 -10.02
C GLU A 395 -12.66 7.49 -8.95
N GLY A 396 -11.41 7.43 -8.55
CA GLY A 396 -10.79 8.42 -7.67
C GLY A 396 -10.33 7.83 -6.35
N GLN A 397 -9.76 8.71 -5.54
CA GLN A 397 -9.27 8.36 -4.20
C GLN A 397 -10.42 8.28 -3.20
N PHE A 398 -10.20 7.53 -2.11
CA PHE A 398 -11.16 7.34 -1.02
C PHE A 398 -12.55 6.89 -1.50
N SER A 399 -12.60 6.12 -2.60
CA SER A 399 -13.85 5.60 -3.17
C SER A 399 -14.24 4.20 -2.68
N ASP A 400 -13.47 3.61 -1.76
CA ASP A 400 -13.64 2.26 -1.23
C ASP A 400 -14.47 2.17 0.07
N GLY A 401 -15.17 3.25 0.43
CA GLY A 401 -15.91 3.36 1.70
C GLY A 401 -17.11 2.42 1.82
N SER A 402 -17.63 1.88 0.72
CA SER A 402 -18.74 0.92 0.70
C SER A 402 -18.50 -0.20 -0.29
N ALA A 403 -19.07 -1.38 0.01
CA ALA A 403 -19.01 -2.53 -0.89
C ALA A 403 -19.82 -2.29 -2.17
N THR A 404 -19.26 -2.67 -3.32
CA THR A 404 -19.96 -2.64 -4.61
C THR A 404 -20.80 -3.90 -4.75
N ALA A 405 -22.07 -3.75 -5.05
CA ALA A 405 -22.99 -4.86 -5.31
C ALA A 405 -22.90 -5.31 -6.77
N TYR A 406 -22.10 -6.33 -7.04
CA TYR A 406 -21.98 -6.90 -8.38
C TYR A 406 -23.11 -7.84 -8.73
N THR A 407 -23.37 -8.00 -10.04
CA THR A 407 -24.32 -8.93 -10.64
C THR A 407 -23.59 -10.11 -11.29
N ASN A 408 -24.34 -11.10 -11.77
CA ASN A 408 -23.79 -12.23 -12.54
C ASN A 408 -23.41 -11.85 -13.99
N GLU A 409 -23.62 -10.61 -14.38
CA GLU A 409 -23.20 -10.05 -15.68
C GLU A 409 -21.90 -9.25 -15.56
N ASP A 410 -21.38 -9.05 -14.32
CA ASP A 410 -20.16 -8.30 -14.09
C ASP A 410 -18.92 -9.20 -14.17
N PHE A 411 -18.08 -8.90 -15.16
CA PHE A 411 -16.79 -9.57 -15.38
C PHE A 411 -15.62 -8.60 -15.31
N ARG A 412 -14.46 -9.16 -14.96
CA ARG A 412 -13.16 -8.51 -15.13
C ARG A 412 -12.26 -9.38 -15.98
N PHE A 413 -11.47 -8.78 -16.85
CA PHE A 413 -10.68 -9.52 -17.82
C PHE A 413 -9.19 -9.28 -17.64
N THR A 414 -8.45 -10.38 -17.73
CA THR A 414 -6.99 -10.38 -17.88
C THR A 414 -6.58 -11.32 -19.01
N ALA A 415 -5.33 -11.23 -19.44
CA ALA A 415 -4.77 -12.12 -20.46
C ALA A 415 -3.39 -12.61 -20.04
N GLY A 416 -3.08 -13.84 -20.40
CA GLY A 416 -1.79 -14.47 -20.13
C GLY A 416 -1.77 -15.92 -20.58
N HIS A 417 -0.60 -16.49 -20.73
CA HIS A 417 -0.43 -17.92 -21.04
C HIS A 417 -1.20 -18.42 -22.28
N GLY A 418 -1.42 -17.54 -23.28
CA GLY A 418 -2.20 -17.86 -24.48
C GLY A 418 -3.71 -17.91 -24.24
N CYS A 419 -4.18 -17.38 -23.14
CA CYS A 419 -5.60 -17.42 -22.73
C CYS A 419 -6.12 -16.03 -22.40
N ILE A 420 -7.44 -15.90 -22.45
CA ILE A 420 -8.20 -14.82 -21.80
C ILE A 420 -8.78 -15.41 -20.52
N TYR A 421 -8.69 -14.66 -19.44
CA TYR A 421 -9.37 -14.96 -18.18
C TYR A 421 -10.53 -13.99 -17.99
N ALA A 422 -11.75 -14.52 -17.94
CA ALA A 422 -12.95 -13.77 -17.60
C ALA A 422 -13.33 -14.13 -16.15
N VAL A 423 -13.18 -13.20 -15.23
CA VAL A 423 -13.52 -13.42 -13.82
C VAL A 423 -14.93 -12.91 -13.58
N CYS A 424 -15.88 -13.81 -13.38
CA CYS A 424 -17.26 -13.50 -13.01
C CYS A 424 -17.30 -13.08 -11.54
N LEU A 425 -17.69 -11.85 -11.25
CA LEU A 425 -17.61 -11.29 -9.88
C LEU A 425 -18.71 -11.83 -8.95
N LYS A 426 -19.81 -12.30 -9.51
CA LYS A 426 -20.90 -13.00 -8.80
C LYS A 426 -21.40 -14.15 -9.68
N TYR A 427 -21.03 -15.37 -9.33
CA TYR A 427 -21.38 -16.53 -10.15
C TYR A 427 -22.89 -16.80 -10.14
N PRO A 428 -23.53 -17.05 -11.32
CA PRO A 428 -24.98 -17.23 -11.41
C PRO A 428 -25.44 -18.52 -10.72
N GLU A 429 -26.55 -18.45 -9.98
CA GLU A 429 -27.11 -19.61 -9.24
C GLU A 429 -27.61 -20.72 -10.17
N ASP A 430 -28.12 -20.36 -11.35
CA ASP A 430 -28.59 -21.28 -12.39
C ASP A 430 -27.47 -21.80 -13.28
N GLY A 431 -26.25 -21.33 -13.06
CA GLY A 431 -25.04 -21.73 -13.79
C GLY A 431 -24.97 -21.22 -15.23
N LYS A 432 -25.90 -20.38 -15.71
CA LYS A 432 -25.87 -19.82 -17.05
C LYS A 432 -24.94 -18.62 -17.13
N VAL A 433 -23.96 -18.70 -18.00
CA VAL A 433 -22.94 -17.66 -18.21
C VAL A 433 -23.01 -17.18 -19.65
N THR A 434 -23.06 -15.86 -19.82
CA THR A 434 -22.91 -15.16 -21.09
C THR A 434 -21.83 -14.11 -20.98
N ILE A 435 -20.83 -14.13 -21.88
CA ILE A 435 -19.76 -13.14 -21.94
C ILE A 435 -19.89 -12.37 -23.24
N HIS A 436 -20.48 -11.17 -23.18
CA HIS A 436 -20.81 -10.36 -24.35
C HIS A 436 -19.59 -9.83 -25.10
N SER A 437 -18.50 -9.55 -24.42
CA SER A 437 -17.23 -9.09 -25.02
C SER A 437 -16.58 -10.14 -25.96
N LEU A 438 -17.09 -11.37 -25.97
CA LEU A 438 -16.65 -12.46 -26.84
C LEU A 438 -17.68 -12.81 -27.93
N SER A 439 -18.54 -11.88 -28.30
CA SER A 439 -19.53 -12.05 -29.36
C SER A 439 -18.93 -12.14 -30.75
N LYS A 440 -19.63 -12.80 -31.65
CA LYS A 440 -19.33 -12.88 -33.09
C LYS A 440 -20.28 -12.04 -33.92
N THR A 441 -20.60 -10.86 -33.45
CA THR A 441 -21.53 -9.97 -34.14
C THR A 441 -20.91 -9.31 -35.36
N HIS A 442 -21.70 -8.98 -36.35
CA HIS A 442 -21.36 -8.13 -37.49
C HIS A 442 -21.73 -6.66 -37.24
N ASP A 443 -22.37 -6.36 -36.12
CA ASP A 443 -22.72 -5.00 -35.75
C ASP A 443 -21.45 -4.25 -35.29
N ALA A 444 -21.07 -3.21 -36.03
CA ALA A 444 -19.90 -2.39 -35.75
C ALA A 444 -19.96 -1.64 -34.40
N ASN A 445 -21.17 -1.51 -33.81
CA ASN A 445 -21.39 -0.82 -32.53
C ASN A 445 -21.31 -1.76 -31.31
N LYS A 446 -21.16 -3.08 -31.54
CA LYS A 446 -21.05 -4.09 -30.49
C LYS A 446 -19.62 -4.62 -30.39
N PRO A 447 -19.17 -5.06 -29.20
CA PRO A 447 -17.93 -5.81 -29.08
C PRO A 447 -17.92 -6.99 -30.05
N ASN A 448 -16.81 -7.16 -30.78
CA ASN A 448 -16.66 -8.25 -31.75
C ASN A 448 -15.34 -8.95 -31.49
N PHE A 449 -15.38 -10.27 -31.28
CA PHE A 449 -14.23 -11.11 -31.05
C PHE A 449 -13.93 -11.99 -32.27
N HIS A 450 -12.83 -11.68 -32.97
CA HIS A 450 -12.41 -12.40 -34.16
C HIS A 450 -11.51 -13.61 -33.90
N GLY A 451 -11.16 -13.87 -32.61
CA GLY A 451 -10.35 -15.03 -32.24
C GLY A 451 -11.12 -16.34 -32.30
N ILE A 452 -10.37 -17.43 -32.38
CA ILE A 452 -10.94 -18.78 -32.33
C ILE A 452 -10.85 -19.28 -30.88
N ILE A 453 -11.99 -19.53 -30.25
CA ILE A 453 -12.06 -20.16 -28.92
C ILE A 453 -11.99 -21.69 -29.12
N ARG A 454 -10.99 -22.32 -28.51
CA ARG A 454 -10.78 -23.77 -28.59
C ARG A 454 -11.34 -24.55 -27.42
N ASP A 455 -11.25 -23.99 -26.23
CA ASP A 455 -11.71 -24.62 -24.99
C ASP A 455 -12.08 -23.59 -23.95
N VAL A 456 -12.94 -23.98 -23.01
CA VAL A 456 -13.34 -23.14 -21.86
C VAL A 456 -13.25 -24.03 -20.63
N LYS A 457 -12.52 -23.56 -19.61
CA LYS A 457 -12.38 -24.21 -18.30
C LYS A 457 -12.68 -23.26 -17.19
N ILE A 458 -13.15 -23.77 -16.08
CA ILE A 458 -13.38 -22.99 -14.87
C ILE A 458 -12.34 -23.37 -13.84
N LEU A 459 -11.55 -22.43 -13.39
CA LEU A 459 -10.47 -22.70 -12.46
C LEU A 459 -11.01 -23.26 -11.14
N GLY A 460 -10.38 -24.31 -10.63
CA GLY A 460 -10.80 -24.98 -9.41
C GLY A 460 -11.96 -25.97 -9.55
N PHE A 461 -12.52 -26.15 -10.76
CA PHE A 461 -13.63 -27.05 -11.00
C PHE A 461 -13.33 -28.00 -12.16
N ASN A 462 -13.76 -29.25 -12.05
CA ASN A 462 -13.50 -30.32 -13.06
C ASN A 462 -14.72 -30.54 -13.97
N GLU A 463 -15.68 -29.66 -14.00
CA GLU A 463 -16.83 -29.76 -14.88
C GLU A 463 -16.40 -29.53 -16.35
N GLN A 464 -16.75 -30.45 -17.24
CA GLN A 464 -16.51 -30.28 -18.68
C GLN A 464 -17.52 -29.29 -19.25
N ILE A 465 -17.03 -28.21 -19.85
CA ILE A 465 -17.86 -27.12 -20.37
C ILE A 465 -18.14 -27.35 -21.86
N THR A 466 -19.43 -27.40 -22.19
CA THR A 466 -19.89 -27.30 -23.59
C THR A 466 -20.31 -25.85 -23.82
N PHE A 467 -19.72 -25.20 -24.79
CA PHE A 467 -19.95 -23.80 -25.10
C PHE A 467 -20.31 -23.58 -26.57
N HIS A 468 -20.93 -22.43 -26.85
CA HIS A 468 -21.09 -21.91 -28.20
C HIS A 468 -20.91 -20.40 -28.21
N THR A 469 -20.67 -19.84 -29.39
CA THR A 469 -20.56 -18.38 -29.59
C THR A 469 -21.50 -17.94 -30.69
N ASP A 470 -22.19 -16.84 -30.44
CA ASP A 470 -23.12 -16.21 -31.40
C ASP A 470 -22.99 -14.67 -31.39
N GLU A 471 -23.96 -13.96 -31.91
CA GLU A 471 -24.00 -12.50 -31.98
C GLU A 471 -24.11 -11.84 -30.58
N GLU A 472 -24.56 -12.56 -29.56
CA GLU A 472 -24.72 -12.03 -28.19
C GLU A 472 -23.50 -12.31 -27.31
N GLY A 473 -22.71 -13.35 -27.59
CA GLY A 473 -21.52 -13.64 -26.78
C GLY A 473 -21.02 -15.07 -26.82
N LEU A 474 -20.17 -15.39 -25.85
CA LEU A 474 -19.80 -16.77 -25.49
C LEU A 474 -20.77 -17.26 -24.42
N HIS A 475 -21.41 -18.40 -24.69
CA HIS A 475 -22.44 -19.00 -23.83
C HIS A 475 -22.05 -20.39 -23.36
N PHE A 476 -22.31 -20.66 -22.09
CA PHE A 476 -22.27 -22.01 -21.53
C PHE A 476 -23.13 -22.11 -20.27
N THR A 477 -23.39 -23.34 -19.84
CA THR A 477 -24.11 -23.61 -18.58
C THR A 477 -23.38 -24.64 -17.76
N THR A 478 -23.22 -24.36 -16.46
CA THR A 478 -22.65 -25.29 -15.48
C THR A 478 -23.75 -25.88 -14.59
N LYS A 479 -23.51 -27.07 -14.05
CA LYS A 479 -24.49 -27.79 -13.22
C LYS A 479 -24.09 -27.87 -11.75
N THR A 480 -22.78 -27.88 -11.49
CA THR A 480 -22.24 -28.23 -10.18
C THR A 480 -21.54 -27.06 -9.47
N ILE A 481 -21.28 -25.95 -10.19
CA ILE A 481 -20.49 -24.85 -9.66
C ILE A 481 -21.33 -23.98 -8.75
N LYS A 482 -20.88 -23.84 -7.51
CA LYS A 482 -21.41 -22.92 -6.51
C LYS A 482 -20.22 -22.21 -5.87
N SER A 483 -20.26 -20.89 -5.81
CA SER A 483 -19.20 -20.08 -5.18
C SER A 483 -19.75 -18.79 -4.61
N ASN A 484 -19.30 -18.46 -3.41
CA ASN A 484 -19.52 -17.16 -2.79
C ASN A 484 -18.42 -16.15 -3.16
N PHE A 485 -17.38 -16.61 -3.88
CA PHE A 485 -16.28 -15.79 -4.36
C PHE A 485 -16.31 -15.69 -5.88
N PRO A 486 -15.62 -14.70 -6.48
CA PRO A 486 -15.44 -14.60 -7.93
C PRO A 486 -14.91 -15.90 -8.54
N VAL A 487 -15.36 -16.22 -9.72
CA VAL A 487 -15.00 -17.47 -10.43
C VAL A 487 -14.25 -17.10 -11.72
N ALA A 488 -13.02 -17.61 -11.85
CA ALA A 488 -12.22 -17.36 -13.04
C ALA A 488 -12.50 -18.41 -14.13
N ILE A 489 -12.87 -17.92 -15.29
CA ILE A 489 -13.14 -18.70 -16.51
C ILE A 489 -11.94 -18.53 -17.44
N LYS A 490 -11.23 -19.63 -17.70
CA LYS A 490 -10.07 -19.67 -18.60
C LYS A 490 -10.54 -20.03 -20.01
N ILE A 491 -10.26 -19.14 -20.96
CA ILE A 491 -10.71 -19.24 -22.36
C ILE A 491 -9.47 -19.40 -23.22
N PHE A 492 -9.33 -20.55 -23.83
CA PHE A 492 -8.19 -20.90 -24.68
C PHE A 492 -8.41 -20.36 -26.10
N ILE A 493 -7.44 -19.61 -26.58
CA ILE A 493 -7.49 -18.91 -27.88
C ILE A 493 -6.46 -19.55 -28.81
N GLU A 494 -6.81 -19.62 -30.11
CA GLU A 494 -5.90 -20.00 -31.19
C GLU A 494 -5.67 -18.81 -32.14
#